data_b6cd286d9bbe4fac09503e02bf8554ef
#
_entry.id   b6cd286d9bbe4fac09503e02bf8554ef
#
_cell.length_a   1.000
_cell.length_b   1.000
_cell.length_c   1.000
_cell.angle_alpha   90.00
_cell.angle_beta   90.00
_cell.angle_gamma   90.00
#
_symmetry.space_group_name_H-M   'P 1'
#
loop_
_entity.id
_entity.type
_entity.pdbx_description
1 polymer ?
#
loop_
_entity_poly.entity_id
_entity_poly.type
_entity_poly.pdbx_seq_one_letter_code
_entity_poly.pdbx_strand_id
1 'polypeptide(L)'
;MLVISVISVNLIAPLITCLEIGFSLENWRAVLGQIPFLWPCVVLLVILTQKPADKLAGYFLNNQPNSFKATMLIHAVCNVFLMSLVLTVLGTWIGTQTISAEPLYHFFEKWPRNFTIALFVEALIAQPIARSVMAWYHEKKAVASQEA
;
A
#
# COMPACT_ATOMS: atom_id res chain seq x y z
N MET A 1 7.29 7.29 -5.61
CA MET A 1 5.96 6.69 -5.42
C MET A 1 5.97 5.16 -5.61
N LEU A 2 6.43 4.61 -6.73
CA LEU A 2 6.44 3.17 -7.00
C LEU A 2 7.15 2.33 -5.92
N VAL A 3 8.31 2.77 -5.43
CA VAL A 3 9.06 2.08 -4.37
C VAL A 3 8.27 2.00 -3.06
N ILE A 4 7.60 3.09 -2.68
CA ILE A 4 6.74 3.13 -1.48
C ILE A 4 5.61 2.11 -1.62
N SER A 5 4.93 2.13 -2.75
CA SER A 5 3.80 1.23 -3.01
C SER A 5 4.20 -0.24 -2.99
N VAL A 6 5.37 -0.57 -3.56
CA VAL A 6 5.89 -1.95 -3.53
C VAL A 6 6.19 -2.40 -2.10
N ILE A 7 6.86 -1.55 -1.30
CA ILE A 7 7.18 -1.87 0.10
C ILE A 7 5.90 -2.00 0.93
N SER A 8 5.00 -1.04 0.81
CA SER A 8 3.73 -1.01 1.54
C SER A 8 2.92 -2.27 1.29
N VAL A 9 2.79 -2.66 0.04
CA VAL A 9 1.97 -3.82 -0.30
C VAL A 9 2.58 -5.12 0.19
N ASN A 10 3.90 -5.29 0.10
CA ASN A 10 4.57 -6.49 0.63
C ASN A 10 4.43 -6.63 2.16
N LEU A 11 4.21 -5.53 2.87
CA LEU A 11 3.97 -5.54 4.31
C LEU A 11 2.49 -5.62 4.65
N ILE A 12 1.66 -4.84 3.97
CA ILE A 12 0.23 -4.69 4.27
C ILE A 12 -0.56 -5.92 3.86
N ALA A 13 -0.29 -6.50 2.69
CA ALA A 13 -1.04 -7.65 2.20
C ALA A 13 -0.90 -8.88 3.11
N PRO A 14 0.32 -9.32 3.51
CA PRO A 14 0.45 -10.43 4.46
C PRO A 14 -0.15 -10.11 5.82
N LEU A 15 -0.01 -8.87 6.29
CA LEU A 15 -0.54 -8.46 7.59
C LEU A 15 -2.07 -8.54 7.62
N ILE A 16 -2.74 -7.98 6.61
CA ILE A 16 -4.22 -8.02 6.51
C ILE A 16 -4.70 -9.45 6.36
N THR A 17 -4.04 -10.26 5.53
CA THR A 17 -4.42 -11.66 5.34
C THR A 17 -4.26 -12.46 6.64
N CYS A 18 -3.17 -12.28 7.39
CA CYS A 18 -3.00 -12.91 8.69
C CYS A 18 -4.01 -12.44 9.73
N LEU A 19 -4.51 -11.21 9.65
CA LEU A 19 -5.58 -10.72 10.51
C LEU A 19 -6.95 -11.35 10.16
N GLU A 20 -7.16 -11.70 8.90
CA GLU A 20 -8.39 -12.37 8.44
C GLU A 20 -8.45 -13.84 8.84
N ILE A 21 -7.36 -14.59 8.67
CA ILE A 21 -7.29 -16.04 8.89
C ILE A 21 -6.70 -16.42 10.26
N GLY A 22 -6.27 -15.44 11.04
CA GLY A 22 -5.60 -15.61 12.34
C GLY A 22 -4.09 -15.64 12.26
N PHE A 23 -3.44 -15.11 13.30
CA PHE A 23 -1.98 -15.11 13.43
C PHE A 23 -1.50 -16.50 13.88
N SER A 24 -1.06 -17.32 12.91
CA SER A 24 -0.32 -18.54 13.18
C SER A 24 0.92 -18.60 12.28
N LEU A 25 1.96 -19.31 12.73
CA LEU A 25 3.19 -19.48 11.94
C LEU A 25 2.92 -20.21 10.60
N GLU A 26 1.94 -21.11 10.58
CA GLU A 26 1.50 -21.82 9.39
C GLU A 26 0.82 -20.88 8.39
N ASN A 27 -0.10 -20.05 8.88
CA ASN A 27 -0.78 -19.05 8.06
C ASN A 27 0.20 -18.02 7.50
N TRP A 28 1.17 -17.58 8.31
CA TRP A 28 2.24 -16.68 7.87
C TRP A 28 3.08 -17.28 6.75
N ARG A 29 3.47 -18.55 6.88
CA ARG A 29 4.19 -19.28 5.82
C ARG A 29 3.36 -19.47 4.55
N ALA A 30 2.08 -19.79 4.69
CA ALA A 30 1.18 -19.94 3.55
C ALA A 30 1.02 -18.62 2.78
N VAL A 31 0.86 -17.49 3.49
CA VAL A 31 0.74 -16.16 2.88
C VAL A 31 2.04 -15.76 2.20
N LEU A 32 3.19 -16.00 2.82
CA LEU A 32 4.50 -15.74 2.19
C LEU A 32 4.70 -16.56 0.93
N GLY A 33 4.20 -17.80 0.90
CA GLY A 33 4.22 -18.65 -0.30
C GLY A 33 3.32 -18.14 -1.44
N GLN A 34 2.28 -17.36 -1.11
CA GLN A 34 1.37 -16.76 -2.10
C GLN A 34 1.84 -15.38 -2.60
N ILE A 35 2.80 -14.74 -1.94
CA ILE A 35 3.34 -13.43 -2.34
C ILE A 35 3.80 -13.40 -3.79
N PRO A 36 4.52 -14.39 -4.36
CA PRO A 36 4.93 -14.37 -5.75
C PRO A 36 3.76 -14.32 -6.74
N PHE A 37 2.63 -14.92 -6.38
CA PHE A 37 1.39 -14.88 -7.17
C PHE A 37 0.62 -13.57 -6.98
N LEU A 38 0.67 -13.02 -5.78
CA LEU A 38 0.04 -11.74 -5.43
C LEU A 38 0.77 -10.56 -6.07
N TRP A 39 2.07 -10.65 -6.25
CA TRP A 39 2.90 -9.57 -6.75
C TRP A 39 2.43 -8.97 -8.08
N PRO A 40 2.22 -9.74 -9.16
CA PRO A 40 1.74 -9.16 -10.41
C PRO A 40 0.35 -8.52 -10.27
N CYS A 41 -0.55 -9.12 -9.49
CA CYS A 41 -1.86 -8.54 -9.22
C CYS A 41 -1.76 -7.20 -8.49
N VAL A 42 -0.88 -7.13 -7.51
CA VAL A 42 -0.68 -5.93 -6.71
C VAL A 42 0.03 -4.84 -7.50
N VAL A 43 1.05 -5.16 -8.28
CA VAL A 43 1.72 -4.20 -9.17
C VAL A 43 0.71 -3.62 -10.17
N LEU A 44 -0.13 -4.47 -10.75
CA LEU A 44 -1.21 -4.03 -11.64
C LEU A 44 -2.19 -3.09 -10.91
N LEU A 45 -2.59 -3.45 -9.70
CA LEU A 45 -3.44 -2.63 -8.83
C LEU A 45 -2.83 -1.28 -8.50
N VAL A 46 -1.56 -1.23 -8.14
CA VAL A 46 -0.83 0.02 -7.88
C VAL A 46 -0.86 0.91 -9.10
N ILE A 47 -0.59 0.38 -10.28
CA ILE A 47 -0.63 1.14 -11.54
C ILE A 47 -2.04 1.66 -11.84
N LEU A 48 -3.06 0.84 -11.61
CA LEU A 48 -4.46 1.22 -11.82
C LEU A 48 -4.94 2.28 -10.83
N THR A 49 -4.56 2.16 -9.56
CA THR A 49 -4.99 3.08 -8.50
C THR A 49 -4.18 4.36 -8.44
N GLN A 50 -2.99 4.41 -9.03
CA GLN A 50 -2.13 5.59 -9.03
C GLN A 50 -2.79 6.80 -9.71
N LYS A 51 -3.38 6.61 -10.90
CA LYS A 51 -4.09 7.69 -11.62
C LYS A 51 -5.28 8.28 -10.86
N PRO A 52 -6.23 7.47 -10.33
CA PRO A 52 -7.31 8.00 -9.51
C PRO A 52 -6.83 8.58 -8.17
N ALA A 53 -5.78 8.02 -7.56
CA ALA A 53 -5.19 8.57 -6.34
C ALA A 53 -4.58 9.96 -6.57
N ASP A 54 -3.87 10.16 -7.68
CA ASP A 54 -3.30 11.45 -8.06
C ASP A 54 -4.38 12.51 -8.32
N LYS A 55 -5.49 12.12 -8.97
CA LYS A 55 -6.64 13.01 -9.19
C LYS A 55 -7.32 13.38 -7.87
N LEU A 56 -7.50 12.42 -6.98
CA LEU A 56 -8.10 12.64 -5.67
C LEU A 56 -7.21 13.55 -4.81
N ALA A 57 -5.92 13.30 -4.79
CA ALA A 57 -4.95 14.14 -4.10
C ALA A 57 -4.91 15.56 -4.68
N GLY A 58 -4.97 15.71 -6.01
CA GLY A 58 -5.03 17.00 -6.68
C GLY A 58 -6.29 17.80 -6.28
N TYR A 59 -7.42 17.14 -6.12
CA TYR A 59 -8.65 17.79 -5.65
C TYR A 59 -8.49 18.35 -4.23
N PHE A 60 -7.88 17.61 -3.32
CA PHE A 60 -7.63 18.06 -1.95
C PHE A 60 -6.54 19.14 -1.87
N LEU A 61 -5.55 19.09 -2.77
CA LEU A 61 -4.42 20.03 -2.80
C LEU A 61 -4.77 21.38 -3.42
N ASN A 62 -5.83 21.45 -4.23
CA ASN A 62 -6.24 22.69 -4.90
C ASN A 62 -6.65 23.81 -3.92
N ASN A 63 -6.89 23.46 -2.65
CA ASN A 63 -7.30 24.39 -1.58
C ASN A 63 -6.27 24.57 -0.46
N GLN A 64 -5.06 24.01 -0.57
CA GLN A 64 -4.07 24.04 0.52
C GLN A 64 -2.75 24.68 0.09
N PRO A 65 -2.05 25.39 1.00
CA PRO A 65 -0.75 26.00 0.70
C PRO A 65 0.30 24.93 0.37
N ASN A 66 1.15 25.26 -0.59
CA ASN A 66 2.21 24.45 -1.20
C ASN A 66 3.27 23.95 -0.20
N SER A 67 2.92 23.07 0.72
CA SER A 67 3.90 22.37 1.53
C SER A 67 4.20 21.00 0.92
N PHE A 68 5.45 20.78 0.52
CA PHE A 68 5.90 19.50 -0.04
C PHE A 68 5.55 18.30 0.86
N LYS A 69 5.64 18.48 2.18
CA LYS A 69 5.29 17.43 3.17
C LYS A 69 3.79 17.13 3.17
N ALA A 70 2.95 18.16 3.09
CA ALA A 70 1.49 17.97 3.04
C ALA A 70 1.06 17.29 1.74
N THR A 71 1.65 17.66 0.62
CA THR A 71 1.41 17.03 -0.68
C THR A 71 1.73 15.54 -0.65
N MET A 72 2.90 15.16 -0.14
CA MET A 72 3.28 13.75 -0.02
C MET A 72 2.34 12.96 0.90
N LEU A 73 1.93 13.56 2.01
CA LEU A 73 1.02 12.93 2.96
C LEU A 73 -0.37 12.69 2.34
N ILE A 74 -0.92 13.69 1.66
CA ILE A 74 -2.24 13.59 1.00
C ILE A 74 -2.21 12.53 -0.10
N HIS A 75 -1.16 12.49 -0.93
CA HIS A 75 -1.00 11.44 -1.93
C HIS A 75 -0.92 10.04 -1.30
N ALA A 76 -0.16 9.89 -0.21
CA ALA A 76 -0.06 8.63 0.50
C ALA A 76 -1.41 8.18 1.06
N VAL A 77 -2.14 9.07 1.72
CA VAL A 77 -3.47 8.77 2.29
C VAL A 77 -4.47 8.40 1.19
N CYS A 78 -4.53 9.14 0.09
CA CYS A 78 -5.41 8.82 -1.04
C CYS A 78 -5.07 7.47 -1.68
N ASN A 79 -3.78 7.18 -1.83
CA ASN A 79 -3.34 5.91 -2.37
C ASN A 79 -3.70 4.74 -1.44
N VAL A 80 -3.41 4.87 -0.13
CA VAL A 80 -3.77 3.86 0.87
C VAL A 80 -5.28 3.66 0.94
N PHE A 81 -6.06 4.74 0.84
CA PHE A 81 -7.52 4.68 0.82
C PHE A 81 -8.02 3.80 -0.33
N LEU A 82 -7.61 4.09 -1.56
CA LEU A 82 -8.01 3.33 -2.74
C LEU A 82 -7.50 1.88 -2.70
N MET A 83 -6.24 1.69 -2.29
CA MET A 83 -5.66 0.36 -2.17
C MET A 83 -6.37 -0.48 -1.10
N SER A 84 -6.73 0.11 0.04
CA SER A 84 -7.42 -0.61 1.11
C SER A 84 -8.82 -1.07 0.71
N LEU A 85 -9.54 -0.28 -0.12
CA LEU A 85 -10.84 -0.68 -0.67
C LEU A 85 -10.71 -1.95 -1.50
N VAL A 86 -9.76 -1.96 -2.43
CA VAL A 86 -9.57 -3.10 -3.34
C VAL A 86 -8.96 -4.30 -2.60
N LEU A 87 -7.96 -4.08 -1.75
CA LEU A 87 -7.32 -5.15 -1.00
C LEU A 87 -8.24 -5.80 0.04
N THR A 88 -9.22 -5.09 0.57
CA THR A 88 -10.22 -5.69 1.48
C THR A 88 -11.05 -6.76 0.75
N VAL A 89 -11.43 -6.51 -0.49
CA VAL A 89 -12.17 -7.49 -1.29
C VAL A 89 -11.26 -8.61 -1.78
N LEU A 90 -10.15 -8.26 -2.40
CA LEU A 90 -9.21 -9.24 -2.96
C LEU A 90 -8.53 -10.06 -1.86
N GLY A 91 -8.17 -9.44 -0.74
CA GLY A 91 -7.55 -10.12 0.40
C GLY A 91 -8.45 -11.21 0.98
N THR A 92 -9.76 -10.96 1.05
CA THR A 92 -10.71 -11.98 1.49
C THR A 92 -10.83 -13.12 0.47
N TRP A 93 -10.95 -12.81 -0.82
CA TRP A 93 -11.01 -13.84 -1.85
C TRP A 93 -9.76 -14.73 -1.92
N ILE A 94 -8.60 -14.12 -1.74
CA ILE A 94 -7.32 -14.83 -1.73
C ILE A 94 -7.17 -15.65 -0.44
N GLY A 95 -7.53 -15.06 0.70
CA GLY A 95 -7.44 -15.74 2.01
C GLY A 95 -8.39 -16.93 2.13
N THR A 96 -9.61 -16.81 1.60
CA THR A 96 -10.63 -17.88 1.62
C THR A 96 -10.54 -18.82 0.42
N GLN A 97 -9.74 -18.47 -0.60
CA GLN A 97 -9.66 -19.18 -1.89
C GLN A 97 -11.00 -19.37 -2.59
N THR A 98 -11.97 -18.54 -2.26
CA THR A 98 -13.33 -18.56 -2.82
C THR A 98 -13.75 -17.17 -3.26
N ILE A 99 -14.26 -17.07 -4.48
CA ILE A 99 -14.86 -15.83 -5.00
C ILE A 99 -16.32 -15.82 -4.55
N SER A 100 -16.60 -15.09 -3.48
CA SER A 100 -17.94 -14.96 -2.91
C SER A 100 -18.33 -13.49 -2.76
N ALA A 101 -19.62 -13.22 -2.60
CA ALA A 101 -20.12 -11.88 -2.30
C ALA A 101 -19.99 -11.51 -0.80
N GLU A 102 -19.54 -12.43 0.03
CA GLU A 102 -19.39 -12.26 1.48
C GLU A 102 -18.54 -11.05 1.87
N PRO A 103 -17.39 -10.76 1.22
CA PRO A 103 -16.61 -9.58 1.51
C PRO A 103 -17.36 -8.26 1.29
N LEU A 104 -18.34 -8.25 0.40
CA LEU A 104 -19.15 -7.06 0.11
C LEU A 104 -20.19 -6.82 1.21
N TYR A 105 -20.77 -7.87 1.80
CA TYR A 105 -21.74 -7.74 2.90
C TYR A 105 -21.08 -7.27 4.20
N HIS A 106 -19.87 -7.73 4.50
CA HIS A 106 -19.09 -7.34 5.68
C HIS A 106 -18.04 -6.27 5.37
N PHE A 107 -18.14 -5.61 4.21
CA PHE A 107 -17.16 -4.62 3.77
C PHE A 107 -16.98 -3.49 4.77
N PHE A 108 -18.07 -2.91 5.24
CA PHE A 108 -18.04 -1.78 6.17
C PHE A 108 -17.55 -2.13 7.58
N GLU A 109 -17.53 -3.40 7.94
CA GLU A 109 -16.97 -3.88 9.22
C GLU A 109 -15.46 -4.10 9.10
N LYS A 110 -15.02 -4.70 8.00
CA LYS A 110 -13.63 -5.09 7.78
C LYS A 110 -12.77 -3.95 7.23
N TRP A 111 -13.31 -3.16 6.33
CA TRP A 111 -12.58 -2.09 5.64
C TRP A 111 -12.02 -1.01 6.60
N PRO A 112 -12.73 -0.44 7.57
CA PRO A 112 -12.18 0.59 8.46
C PRO A 112 -10.98 0.07 9.26
N ARG A 113 -11.04 -1.19 9.71
CA ARG A 113 -9.93 -1.86 10.39
C ARG A 113 -8.73 -2.00 9.46
N ASN A 114 -8.94 -2.55 8.27
CA ASN A 114 -7.88 -2.78 7.29
C ASN A 114 -7.27 -1.46 6.81
N PHE A 115 -8.09 -0.44 6.59
CA PHE A 115 -7.64 0.91 6.24
C PHE A 115 -6.77 1.52 7.34
N THR A 116 -7.19 1.44 8.60
CA THR A 116 -6.42 1.95 9.73
C THR A 116 -5.06 1.28 9.83
N ILE A 117 -5.00 -0.05 9.70
CA ILE A 117 -3.76 -0.82 9.72
C ILE A 117 -2.87 -0.44 8.55
N ALA A 118 -3.43 -0.37 7.34
CA ALA A 118 -2.69 0.02 6.14
C ALA A 118 -2.11 1.43 6.28
N LEU A 119 -2.87 2.37 6.82
CA LEU A 119 -2.41 3.74 7.06
C LEU A 119 -1.27 3.79 8.09
N PHE A 120 -1.36 3.00 9.17
CA PHE A 120 -0.30 2.88 10.18
C PHE A 120 0.99 2.32 9.58
N VAL A 121 0.90 1.24 8.82
CA VAL A 121 2.06 0.63 8.17
C VAL A 121 2.68 1.58 7.15
N GLU A 122 1.86 2.26 6.36
CA GLU A 122 2.33 3.26 5.39
C GLU A 122 3.06 4.42 6.08
N ALA A 123 2.46 4.99 7.12
CA ALA A 123 3.02 6.15 7.80
C ALA A 123 4.28 5.83 8.61
N LEU A 124 4.31 4.69 9.31
CA LEU A 124 5.37 4.34 10.25
C LEU A 124 6.52 3.55 9.62
N ILE A 125 6.26 2.78 8.59
CA ILE A 125 7.24 1.85 8.00
C ILE A 125 7.59 2.26 6.57
N ALA A 126 6.61 2.36 5.70
CA ALA A 126 6.86 2.58 4.28
C ALA A 126 7.43 3.96 3.98
N GLN A 127 6.91 5.00 4.60
CA GLN A 127 7.38 6.38 4.43
C GLN A 127 8.84 6.59 4.86
N PRO A 128 9.28 6.19 6.07
CA PRO A 128 10.68 6.36 6.47
C PRO A 128 11.63 5.53 5.61
N ILE A 129 11.27 4.30 5.25
CA ILE A 129 12.10 3.45 4.36
C ILE A 129 12.24 4.10 2.98
N ALA A 130 11.15 4.58 2.40
CA ALA A 130 11.19 5.23 1.11
C ALA A 130 12.02 6.51 1.11
N ARG A 131 11.97 7.30 2.18
CA ARG A 131 12.82 8.49 2.34
C ARG A 131 14.29 8.11 2.41
N SER A 132 14.64 7.08 3.15
CA SER A 132 16.02 6.59 3.26
C SER A 132 16.54 6.08 1.92
N VAL A 133 15.75 5.32 1.17
CA VAL A 133 16.11 4.84 -0.18
C VAL A 133 16.29 5.99 -1.16
N MET A 134 15.41 6.98 -1.13
CA MET A 134 15.50 8.17 -1.99
C MET A 134 16.75 9.01 -1.66
N ALA A 135 17.05 9.22 -0.37
CA ALA A 135 18.25 9.92 0.06
C ALA A 135 19.52 9.23 -0.43
N TRP A 136 19.60 7.92 -0.22
CA TRP A 136 20.72 7.10 -0.70
C TRP A 136 20.88 7.14 -2.23
N TYR A 137 19.78 7.11 -2.98
CA TYR A 137 19.81 7.20 -4.44
C TYR A 137 20.30 8.57 -4.92
N HIS A 138 19.87 9.67 -4.29
CA HIS A 138 20.31 11.01 -4.62
C HIS A 138 21.79 11.23 -4.29
N GLU A 139 22.26 10.70 -3.17
CA GLU A 139 23.66 10.77 -2.77
C GLU A 139 24.58 10.05 -3.76
N LYS A 140 24.23 8.83 -4.18
CA LYS A 140 24.96 8.11 -5.23
C LYS A 140 25.00 8.87 -6.57
N LYS A 141 23.89 9.50 -6.95
CA LYS A 141 23.83 10.25 -8.20
C LYS A 141 24.65 11.53 -8.13
N ALA A 142 24.72 12.18 -6.98
CA ALA A 142 25.53 13.37 -6.76
C ALA A 142 27.05 13.04 -6.83
N VAL A 143 27.46 11.92 -6.23
CA VAL A 143 28.86 11.44 -6.31
C VAL A 143 29.25 11.11 -7.73
N ALA A 144 28.40 10.38 -8.47
CA ALA A 144 28.66 10.01 -9.86
C ALA A 144 28.75 11.22 -10.82
N SER A 145 28.08 12.33 -10.48
CA SER A 145 28.16 13.58 -11.26
C SER A 145 29.36 14.45 -10.90
N GLN A 146 30.08 14.16 -9.83
CA GLN A 146 31.32 14.85 -9.46
C GLN A 146 32.58 14.15 -10.00
N GLU A 147 32.46 12.87 -10.37
CA GLU A 147 33.56 12.08 -10.95
C GLU A 147 33.57 12.09 -12.49
N ALA A 148 32.57 12.69 -13.11
CA ALA A 148 32.47 12.85 -14.59
C ALA A 148 32.82 14.25 -15.03
#